data_6f01624e49a6a8352124cdf837985f89
#
_entry.id   6f01624e49a6a8352124cdf837985f89
#
_cell.length_a   1.000
_cell.length_b   1.000
_cell.length_c   1.000
_cell.angle_alpha   90.00
_cell.angle_beta   90.00
_cell.angle_gamma   90.00
#
_symmetry.space_group_name_H-M   'P 1'
#
loop_
_entity.id
_entity.type
_entity.pdbx_description
1 polymer ?
#
loop_
_entity_poly.entity_id
_entity_poly.type
_entity_poly.pdbx_seq_one_letter_code
_entity_poly.pdbx_strand_id
1 'polypeptide(L)'
;QYLAPEIPDAASLRDVKSQLPLRVYTRDGKLLAQIGEQRRIPVAFDEIPPVVIDAFLAAEDARFFAHPGVDWQSLVRALIANVSAGGVREGGGTITMQLARNTVLTSEKTLRRKLKEVFLAMRLEREFSKQEILTLYLNRIFLGQRAYGIGAASEVYFDKSVHDLTVAEAALIAGLPRSPSLDNPVASITRAHDRRAYVLRRMLELGKIDQARHDAAHDEPISSRLHGPIIEIDAPYVAEMVRAEMVREHGPDALTAGYQVFTTLDSRLQQAAN
;
A
#
# COMPACT_ATOMS: atom_id res chain seq x y z
N GLN A 1 12.98 -21.61 -21.19
CA GLN A 1 11.66 -22.18 -21.56
C GLN A 1 10.91 -22.79 -20.37
N TYR A 2 11.56 -23.28 -19.31
CA TYR A 2 10.90 -23.90 -18.14
C TYR A 2 10.23 -22.94 -17.15
N LEU A 3 10.45 -21.62 -17.24
CA LEU A 3 9.89 -20.62 -16.32
C LEU A 3 8.79 -19.74 -16.95
N ALA A 4 8.56 -19.87 -18.24
CA ALA A 4 7.64 -18.99 -19.00
C ALA A 4 6.13 -19.22 -18.74
N PRO A 5 5.62 -20.42 -18.40
CA PRO A 5 4.18 -20.66 -18.30
C PRO A 5 3.50 -20.07 -17.06
N GLU A 6 4.27 -19.63 -16.05
CA GLU A 6 3.73 -19.21 -14.74
C GLU A 6 3.71 -17.67 -14.56
N ILE A 7 4.03 -16.93 -15.62
CA ILE A 7 4.06 -15.46 -15.54
C ILE A 7 2.73 -14.93 -16.09
N PRO A 8 1.93 -14.19 -15.28
CA PRO A 8 0.68 -13.59 -15.74
C PRO A 8 0.92 -12.69 -16.94
N ASP A 9 -0.12 -12.57 -17.77
CA ASP A 9 -0.12 -11.58 -18.83
C ASP A 9 -0.01 -10.17 -18.21
N ALA A 10 0.96 -9.38 -18.70
CA ALA A 10 1.18 -8.04 -18.22
C ALA A 10 -0.05 -7.13 -18.45
N ALA A 11 -0.88 -7.41 -19.45
CA ALA A 11 -2.12 -6.69 -19.67
C ALA A 11 -3.09 -6.81 -18.47
N SER A 12 -3.09 -7.95 -17.78
CA SER A 12 -3.89 -8.15 -16.56
C SER A 12 -3.45 -7.28 -15.38
N LEU A 13 -2.23 -6.72 -15.43
CA LEU A 13 -1.71 -5.84 -14.41
C LEU A 13 -2.20 -4.40 -14.53
N ARG A 14 -2.64 -3.99 -15.73
CA ARG A 14 -3.16 -2.63 -15.98
C ARG A 14 -4.48 -2.37 -15.25
N ASP A 15 -5.28 -3.42 -15.05
CA ASP A 15 -6.58 -3.30 -14.41
C ASP A 15 -6.45 -3.37 -12.87
N VAL A 16 -6.07 -2.25 -12.27
CA VAL A 16 -6.12 -2.10 -10.81
C VAL A 16 -7.55 -1.71 -10.44
N LYS A 17 -8.40 -2.71 -10.23
CA LYS A 17 -9.77 -2.45 -9.77
C LYS A 17 -9.76 -1.83 -8.38
N SER A 18 -10.58 -0.81 -8.21
CA SER A 18 -10.94 -0.32 -6.89
C SER A 18 -11.53 -1.46 -6.08
N GLN A 19 -11.00 -1.68 -4.89
CA GLN A 19 -11.58 -2.63 -3.92
C GLN A 19 -12.09 -1.80 -2.75
N LEU A 20 -13.38 -1.53 -2.78
CA LEU A 20 -14.08 -0.80 -1.73
C LEU A 20 -14.93 -1.81 -0.96
N PRO A 21 -14.89 -1.78 0.36
CA PRO A 21 -15.65 -2.70 1.18
C PRO A 21 -17.16 -2.50 0.99
N LEU A 22 -17.92 -3.58 1.14
CA LEU A 22 -19.36 -3.55 1.28
C LEU A 22 -19.72 -2.78 2.56
N ARG A 23 -20.58 -1.76 2.45
CA ARG A 23 -21.08 -0.97 3.58
C ARG A 23 -22.54 -1.28 3.80
N VAL A 24 -22.92 -1.52 5.04
CA VAL A 24 -24.28 -1.84 5.46
C VAL A 24 -24.82 -0.73 6.36
N TYR A 25 -25.97 -0.19 6.01
CA TYR A 25 -26.60 0.93 6.71
C TYR A 25 -27.98 0.57 7.24
N THR A 26 -28.41 1.25 8.29
CA THR A 26 -29.79 1.31 8.71
C THR A 26 -30.65 2.06 7.69
N ARG A 27 -31.98 1.98 7.82
CA ARG A 27 -32.92 2.76 7.00
C ARG A 27 -32.68 4.27 7.08
N ASP A 28 -32.25 4.75 8.24
CA ASP A 28 -31.98 6.17 8.53
C ASP A 28 -30.50 6.54 8.32
N GLY A 29 -29.71 5.70 7.63
CA GLY A 29 -28.38 6.01 7.13
C GLY A 29 -27.23 5.84 8.13
N LYS A 30 -27.45 5.19 9.28
CA LYS A 30 -26.40 4.88 10.24
C LYS A 30 -25.61 3.65 9.81
N LEU A 31 -24.29 3.68 9.92
CA LEU A 31 -23.43 2.58 9.55
C LEU A 31 -23.52 1.42 10.54
N LEU A 32 -23.95 0.25 10.05
CA LEU A 32 -24.02 -1.02 10.81
C LEU A 32 -22.75 -1.83 10.70
N ALA A 33 -22.19 -1.91 9.47
CA ALA A 33 -21.01 -2.71 9.22
C ALA A 33 -20.27 -2.24 7.96
N GLN A 34 -18.97 -2.48 7.97
CA GLN A 34 -18.14 -2.45 6.78
C GLN A 34 -17.46 -3.81 6.63
N ILE A 35 -17.75 -4.50 5.53
CA ILE A 35 -17.32 -5.88 5.27
C ILE A 35 -16.42 -5.88 4.04
N GLY A 36 -15.24 -6.47 4.17
CA GLY A 36 -14.21 -6.53 3.14
C GLY A 36 -12.83 -6.28 3.75
N GLU A 37 -11.86 -7.11 3.37
CA GLU A 37 -10.55 -7.12 4.02
C GLU A 37 -9.58 -6.09 3.46
N GLN A 38 -9.79 -5.63 2.24
CA GLN A 38 -8.84 -4.77 1.53
C GLN A 38 -9.47 -3.42 1.18
N ARG A 39 -8.69 -2.36 1.38
CA ARG A 39 -9.00 -1.04 0.85
C ARG A 39 -8.03 -0.74 -0.27
N ARG A 40 -8.53 -0.39 -1.43
CA ARG A 40 -7.73 0.00 -2.58
C ARG A 40 -8.40 1.17 -3.28
N ILE A 41 -7.73 2.31 -3.27
CA ILE A 41 -8.17 3.55 -3.91
C ILE A 41 -7.10 3.89 -4.94
N PRO A 42 -7.33 3.52 -6.21
CA PRO A 42 -6.37 3.79 -7.27
C PRO A 42 -6.21 5.29 -7.48
N VAL A 43 -4.97 5.71 -7.72
CA VAL A 43 -4.58 7.09 -8.00
C VAL A 43 -3.86 7.09 -9.36
N ALA A 44 -4.23 7.98 -10.27
CA ALA A 44 -3.56 8.14 -11.55
C ALA A 44 -2.18 8.81 -11.34
N PHE A 45 -1.23 8.60 -12.27
CA PHE A 45 0.14 9.08 -12.09
C PHE A 45 0.22 10.60 -11.93
N ASP A 46 -0.54 11.33 -12.71
CA ASP A 46 -0.65 12.79 -12.70
C ASP A 46 -1.33 13.35 -11.44
N GLU A 47 -2.05 12.51 -10.72
CA GLU A 47 -2.66 12.83 -9.44
C GLU A 47 -1.71 12.60 -8.25
N ILE A 48 -0.54 11.95 -8.45
CA ILE A 48 0.40 11.68 -7.37
C ILE A 48 1.34 12.87 -7.17
N PRO A 49 1.33 13.54 -6.01
CA PRO A 49 2.24 14.64 -5.76
C PRO A 49 3.71 14.25 -5.90
N PRO A 50 4.57 15.12 -6.48
CA PRO A 50 5.99 14.84 -6.64
C PRO A 50 6.68 14.45 -5.33
N VAL A 51 6.28 15.03 -4.20
CA VAL A 51 6.85 14.72 -2.88
C VAL A 51 6.61 13.26 -2.46
N VAL A 52 5.46 12.69 -2.82
CA VAL A 52 5.14 11.28 -2.55
C VAL A 52 6.02 10.37 -3.41
N ILE A 53 6.14 10.69 -4.72
CA ILE A 53 7.03 9.96 -5.62
C ILE A 53 8.47 9.99 -5.10
N ASP A 54 8.97 11.17 -4.77
CA ASP A 54 10.33 11.37 -4.28
C ASP A 54 10.59 10.63 -2.96
N ALA A 55 9.62 10.58 -2.04
CA ALA A 55 9.72 9.82 -0.80
C ALA A 55 9.84 8.31 -1.05
N PHE A 56 9.00 7.74 -1.92
CA PHE A 56 9.09 6.32 -2.26
C PHE A 56 10.37 5.97 -3.00
N LEU A 57 10.80 6.81 -3.95
CA LEU A 57 12.07 6.61 -4.65
C LEU A 57 13.26 6.68 -3.67
N ALA A 58 13.26 7.65 -2.77
CA ALA A 58 14.33 7.80 -1.77
C ALA A 58 14.38 6.62 -0.79
N ALA A 59 13.22 6.07 -0.42
CA ALA A 59 13.11 4.95 0.51
C ALA A 59 13.49 3.61 -0.11
N GLU A 60 13.04 3.35 -1.34
CA GLU A 60 13.01 2.01 -1.92
C GLU A 60 13.95 1.85 -3.12
N ASP A 61 14.08 2.88 -3.98
CA ASP A 61 14.82 2.75 -5.24
C ASP A 61 15.24 4.12 -5.81
N ALA A 62 16.26 4.72 -5.23
CA ALA A 62 16.72 6.06 -5.61
C ALA A 62 17.16 6.17 -7.09
N ARG A 63 17.46 5.05 -7.74
CA ARG A 63 17.91 4.98 -9.14
C ARG A 63 16.88 4.38 -10.07
N PHE A 64 15.63 4.30 -9.67
CA PHE A 64 14.53 3.65 -10.39
C PHE A 64 14.50 4.00 -11.88
N PHE A 65 14.65 5.28 -12.25
CA PHE A 65 14.64 5.74 -13.63
C PHE A 65 15.93 5.44 -14.41
N ALA A 66 17.00 4.99 -13.74
CA ALA A 66 18.33 4.81 -14.34
C ALA A 66 18.68 3.35 -14.67
N HIS A 67 17.87 2.37 -14.20
CA HIS A 67 18.16 0.95 -14.44
C HIS A 67 16.98 0.21 -15.09
N PRO A 68 17.23 -0.89 -15.84
CA PRO A 68 16.20 -1.65 -16.55
C PRO A 68 15.58 -2.75 -15.66
N GLY A 69 14.95 -2.37 -14.54
CA GLY A 69 14.24 -3.26 -13.62
C GLY A 69 15.10 -3.91 -12.53
N VAL A 70 16.39 -4.07 -12.76
CA VAL A 70 17.35 -4.60 -11.79
C VAL A 70 18.51 -3.62 -11.65
N ASP A 71 18.74 -3.13 -10.44
CA ASP A 71 19.89 -2.28 -10.12
C ASP A 71 21.08 -3.15 -9.66
N TRP A 72 21.90 -3.56 -10.62
CA TRP A 72 23.09 -4.38 -10.37
C TRP A 72 24.10 -3.69 -9.45
N GLN A 73 24.24 -2.38 -9.51
CA GLN A 73 25.15 -1.62 -8.64
C GLN A 73 24.68 -1.66 -7.18
N SER A 74 23.37 -1.45 -6.98
CA SER A 74 22.79 -1.55 -5.63
C SER A 74 22.81 -2.98 -5.09
N LEU A 75 22.63 -3.99 -5.95
CA LEU A 75 22.78 -5.40 -5.55
C LEU A 75 24.19 -5.73 -5.08
N VAL A 76 25.20 -5.30 -5.83
CA VAL A 76 26.63 -5.53 -5.46
C VAL A 76 26.95 -4.78 -4.17
N ARG A 77 26.53 -3.52 -4.04
CA ARG A 77 26.72 -2.74 -2.81
C ARG A 77 26.06 -3.43 -1.62
N ALA A 78 24.80 -3.87 -1.73
CA ALA A 78 24.10 -4.57 -0.67
C ALA A 78 24.78 -5.90 -0.31
N LEU A 79 25.31 -6.64 -1.30
CA LEU A 79 26.07 -7.86 -1.06
C LEU A 79 27.33 -7.59 -0.22
N ILE A 80 28.11 -6.58 -0.60
CA ILE A 80 29.32 -6.18 0.13
C ILE A 80 28.97 -5.73 1.56
N ALA A 81 27.94 -4.90 1.73
CA ALA A 81 27.47 -4.44 3.03
C ALA A 81 27.00 -5.59 3.93
N ASN A 82 26.28 -6.56 3.38
CA ASN A 82 25.77 -7.72 4.11
C ASN A 82 26.90 -8.70 4.52
N VAL A 83 27.86 -8.90 3.62
CA VAL A 83 29.06 -9.73 3.93
C VAL A 83 29.91 -9.08 5.02
N SER A 84 30.17 -7.76 4.91
CA SER A 84 30.97 -7.02 5.91
C SER A 84 30.29 -6.96 7.27
N ALA A 85 28.96 -6.98 7.31
CA ALA A 85 28.19 -6.91 8.56
C ALA A 85 27.89 -8.27 9.19
N GLY A 86 28.25 -9.38 8.52
CA GLY A 86 27.92 -10.75 8.96
C GLY A 86 26.41 -11.05 9.00
N GLY A 87 25.59 -10.28 8.29
CA GLY A 87 24.13 -10.44 8.27
C GLY A 87 23.41 -9.54 7.25
N VAL A 88 22.10 -9.71 7.11
CA VAL A 88 21.31 -8.94 6.16
C VAL A 88 21.05 -7.53 6.70
N ARG A 89 21.80 -6.56 6.21
CA ARG A 89 21.66 -5.12 6.53
C ARG A 89 20.89 -4.34 5.46
N GLU A 90 21.16 -4.63 4.19
CA GLU A 90 20.55 -3.94 3.04
C GLU A 90 19.82 -4.92 2.14
N GLY A 91 18.64 -4.52 1.66
CA GLY A 91 17.89 -5.23 0.62
C GLY A 91 18.26 -4.70 -0.76
N GLY A 92 18.58 -5.59 -1.70
CA GLY A 92 18.91 -5.22 -3.09
C GLY A 92 17.71 -5.34 -4.05
N GLY A 93 16.48 -5.17 -3.59
CA GLY A 93 15.29 -5.27 -4.43
C GLY A 93 14.86 -3.91 -4.98
N THR A 94 14.59 -3.80 -6.28
CA THR A 94 14.06 -2.61 -6.93
C THR A 94 12.53 -2.53 -6.82
N ILE A 95 11.94 -1.35 -7.09
CA ILE A 95 10.49 -1.17 -7.19
C ILE A 95 9.88 -2.15 -8.19
N THR A 96 10.49 -2.34 -9.37
CA THR A 96 10.00 -3.29 -10.37
C THR A 96 10.04 -4.74 -9.87
N MET A 97 11.10 -5.13 -9.16
CA MET A 97 11.18 -6.46 -8.53
C MET A 97 10.15 -6.64 -7.41
N GLN A 98 9.87 -5.60 -6.64
CA GLN A 98 8.82 -5.64 -5.61
C GLN A 98 7.42 -5.75 -6.24
N LEU A 99 7.16 -5.02 -7.32
CA LEU A 99 5.92 -5.14 -8.10
C LEU A 99 5.76 -6.57 -8.63
N ALA A 100 6.81 -7.13 -9.25
CA ALA A 100 6.83 -8.49 -9.74
C ALA A 100 6.51 -9.51 -8.61
N ARG A 101 7.14 -9.36 -7.47
CA ARG A 101 6.90 -10.22 -6.30
C ARG A 101 5.45 -10.15 -5.81
N ASN A 102 4.89 -8.95 -5.71
CA ASN A 102 3.54 -8.74 -5.18
C ASN A 102 2.44 -9.23 -6.14
N THR A 103 2.79 -9.46 -7.40
CA THR A 103 1.82 -9.80 -8.45
C THR A 103 1.71 -11.30 -8.70
N VAL A 104 2.82 -12.05 -8.56
CA VAL A 104 2.92 -13.41 -9.14
C VAL A 104 3.33 -14.47 -8.14
N LEU A 105 3.89 -14.12 -6.99
CA LEU A 105 4.68 -15.07 -6.25
C LEU A 105 4.03 -15.55 -4.96
N THR A 106 4.04 -16.87 -4.80
CA THR A 106 3.79 -17.58 -3.53
C THR A 106 4.79 -17.16 -2.45
N SER A 107 4.44 -17.36 -1.19
CA SER A 107 5.21 -16.94 0.00
C SER A 107 6.56 -17.65 0.18
N GLU A 108 6.93 -18.60 -0.67
CA GLU A 108 8.17 -19.37 -0.55
C GLU A 108 9.43 -18.53 -0.75
N LYS A 109 10.34 -18.55 0.23
CA LYS A 109 11.64 -17.86 0.17
C LYS A 109 12.71 -18.73 -0.47
N THR A 110 12.69 -18.89 -1.79
CA THR A 110 13.65 -19.73 -2.54
C THR A 110 14.47 -18.92 -3.54
N LEU A 111 15.67 -19.39 -3.89
CA LEU A 111 16.48 -18.83 -4.96
C LEU A 111 15.73 -18.85 -6.30
N ARG A 112 14.95 -19.92 -6.55
CA ARG A 112 14.09 -20.02 -7.75
C ARG A 112 13.08 -18.88 -7.83
N ARG A 113 12.47 -18.50 -6.72
CA ARG A 113 11.59 -17.34 -6.66
C ARG A 113 12.34 -16.05 -7.00
N LYS A 114 13.56 -15.86 -6.46
CA LYS A 114 14.36 -14.65 -6.72
C LYS A 114 14.72 -14.52 -8.22
N LEU A 115 15.02 -15.63 -8.87
CA LEU A 115 15.24 -15.63 -10.31
C LEU A 115 13.96 -15.27 -11.08
N LYS A 116 12.79 -15.81 -10.69
CA LYS A 116 11.49 -15.45 -11.28
C LYS A 116 11.21 -13.93 -11.10
N GLU A 117 11.49 -13.36 -9.92
CA GLU A 117 11.36 -11.91 -9.67
C GLU A 117 12.19 -11.09 -10.68
N VAL A 118 13.46 -11.48 -10.91
CA VAL A 118 14.35 -10.80 -11.85
C VAL A 118 13.81 -10.89 -13.28
N PHE A 119 13.46 -12.10 -13.74
CA PHE A 119 12.93 -12.29 -15.09
C PHE A 119 11.63 -11.52 -15.33
N LEU A 120 10.71 -11.54 -14.34
CA LEU A 120 9.47 -10.81 -14.44
C LEU A 120 9.71 -9.30 -14.40
N ALA A 121 10.61 -8.81 -13.56
CA ALA A 121 10.98 -7.40 -13.53
C ALA A 121 11.51 -6.94 -14.90
N MET A 122 12.40 -7.71 -15.52
CA MET A 122 12.91 -7.41 -16.86
C MET A 122 11.81 -7.46 -17.95
N ARG A 123 10.82 -8.32 -17.81
CA ARG A 123 9.66 -8.37 -18.70
C ARG A 123 8.76 -7.15 -18.53
N LEU A 124 8.44 -6.79 -17.26
CA LEU A 124 7.66 -5.59 -16.96
C LEU A 124 8.28 -4.33 -17.57
N GLU A 125 9.59 -4.16 -17.48
CA GLU A 125 10.32 -3.02 -18.05
C GLU A 125 10.32 -2.99 -19.61
N ARG A 126 10.03 -4.10 -20.27
CA ARG A 126 9.86 -4.15 -21.71
C ARG A 126 8.44 -3.79 -22.15
N GLU A 127 7.45 -4.09 -21.31
CA GLU A 127 6.02 -3.98 -21.63
C GLU A 127 5.39 -2.69 -21.08
N PHE A 128 6.00 -2.08 -20.06
CA PHE A 128 5.52 -0.88 -19.38
C PHE A 128 6.58 0.21 -19.31
N SER A 129 6.16 1.45 -19.39
CA SER A 129 7.00 2.60 -19.08
C SER A 129 7.31 2.65 -17.57
N LYS A 130 8.37 3.39 -17.21
CA LYS A 130 8.73 3.64 -15.81
C LYS A 130 7.57 4.26 -15.00
N GLN A 131 6.84 5.18 -15.62
CA GLN A 131 5.68 5.81 -14.97
C GLN A 131 4.57 4.80 -14.71
N GLU A 132 4.24 3.94 -15.69
CA GLU A 132 3.25 2.88 -15.50
C GLU A 132 3.66 1.90 -14.38
N ILE A 133 4.94 1.47 -14.36
CA ILE A 133 5.46 0.57 -13.32
C ILE A 133 5.34 1.21 -11.94
N LEU A 134 5.73 2.49 -11.81
CA LEU A 134 5.65 3.22 -10.55
C LEU A 134 4.18 3.38 -10.10
N THR A 135 3.28 3.74 -11.01
CA THR A 135 1.85 3.84 -10.74
C THR A 135 1.26 2.52 -10.24
N LEU A 136 1.57 1.42 -10.94
CA LEU A 136 1.14 0.09 -10.55
C LEU A 136 1.67 -0.30 -9.16
N TYR A 137 2.93 0.01 -8.88
CA TYR A 137 3.54 -0.25 -7.58
C TYR A 137 2.84 0.54 -6.48
N LEU A 138 2.71 1.85 -6.65
CA LEU A 138 2.10 2.76 -5.67
C LEU A 138 0.62 2.45 -5.41
N ASN A 139 -0.08 1.85 -6.36
CA ASN A 139 -1.48 1.44 -6.22
C ASN A 139 -1.68 0.02 -5.66
N ARG A 140 -0.60 -0.80 -5.61
CA ARG A 140 -0.72 -2.22 -5.22
C ARG A 140 0.02 -2.58 -3.94
N ILE A 141 1.03 -1.78 -3.55
CA ILE A 141 1.85 -2.09 -2.38
C ILE A 141 1.02 -2.14 -1.10
N PHE A 142 1.24 -3.18 -0.29
CA PHE A 142 0.63 -3.28 1.03
C PHE A 142 1.33 -2.34 2.01
N LEU A 143 0.57 -1.50 2.69
CA LEU A 143 1.05 -0.43 3.57
C LEU A 143 0.56 -0.58 5.02
N GLY A 144 0.10 -1.77 5.40
CA GLY A 144 -0.43 -2.02 6.73
C GLY A 144 -1.92 -1.68 6.87
N GLN A 145 -2.53 -2.05 7.99
CA GLN A 145 -3.94 -1.73 8.34
C GLN A 145 -4.94 -1.95 7.17
N ARG A 146 -4.72 -3.05 6.42
CA ARG A 146 -5.52 -3.43 5.23
C ARG A 146 -5.47 -2.41 4.08
N ALA A 147 -4.56 -1.43 4.12
CA ALA A 147 -4.37 -0.45 3.06
C ALA A 147 -3.46 -1.00 1.96
N TYR A 148 -3.98 -1.05 0.75
CA TYR A 148 -3.26 -1.41 -0.46
C TYR A 148 -3.19 -0.19 -1.38
N GLY A 149 -1.98 0.30 -1.61
CA GLY A 149 -1.68 1.52 -2.36
C GLY A 149 -1.75 2.80 -1.52
N ILE A 150 -1.16 3.85 -2.09
CA ILE A 150 -0.99 5.15 -1.41
C ILE A 150 -2.32 5.85 -1.14
N GLY A 151 -3.30 5.74 -2.04
CA GLY A 151 -4.61 6.34 -1.86
C GLY A 151 -5.31 5.80 -0.61
N ALA A 152 -5.34 4.46 -0.46
CA ALA A 152 -5.92 3.84 0.72
C ALA A 152 -5.11 4.14 1.99
N ALA A 153 -3.78 4.19 1.91
CA ALA A 153 -2.93 4.50 3.06
C ALA A 153 -3.13 5.96 3.54
N SER A 154 -3.26 6.91 2.62
CA SER A 154 -3.52 8.31 2.93
C SER A 154 -4.83 8.47 3.73
N GLU A 155 -5.91 7.83 3.27
CA GLU A 155 -7.18 7.85 4.01
C GLU A 155 -7.10 7.11 5.35
N VAL A 156 -6.50 5.91 5.37
CA VAL A 156 -6.45 5.07 6.57
C VAL A 156 -5.65 5.73 7.69
N TYR A 157 -4.54 6.38 7.38
CA TYR A 157 -3.66 6.94 8.40
C TYR A 157 -3.95 8.40 8.71
N PHE A 158 -4.43 9.19 7.73
CA PHE A 158 -4.51 10.63 7.87
C PHE A 158 -5.88 11.23 7.56
N ASP A 159 -6.82 10.42 7.03
CA ASP A 159 -8.14 10.88 6.55
C ASP A 159 -8.01 12.01 5.51
N LYS A 160 -7.05 11.84 4.61
CA LYS A 160 -6.69 12.84 3.59
C LYS A 160 -6.62 12.21 2.21
N SER A 161 -6.85 13.03 1.19
CA SER A 161 -6.43 12.73 -0.18
C SER A 161 -4.90 12.66 -0.26
N VAL A 162 -4.37 11.90 -1.21
CA VAL A 162 -2.93 11.85 -1.52
C VAL A 162 -2.36 13.24 -1.82
N HIS A 163 -3.18 14.13 -2.40
CA HIS A 163 -2.80 15.50 -2.75
C HIS A 163 -2.48 16.38 -1.53
N ASP A 164 -3.08 16.08 -0.38
CA ASP A 164 -3.02 16.88 0.83
C ASP A 164 -1.95 16.39 1.82
N LEU A 165 -1.16 15.38 1.42
CA LEU A 165 -0.11 14.84 2.26
C LEU A 165 1.02 15.84 2.46
N THR A 166 1.43 16.05 3.71
CA THR A 166 2.65 16.78 4.04
C THR A 166 3.90 15.98 3.68
N VAL A 167 5.07 16.62 3.69
CA VAL A 167 6.36 15.93 3.50
C VAL A 167 6.56 14.84 4.55
N ALA A 168 6.19 15.10 5.80
CA ALA A 168 6.29 14.16 6.91
C ALA A 168 5.38 12.94 6.73
N GLU A 169 4.14 13.17 6.30
CA GLU A 169 3.15 12.12 6.04
C GLU A 169 3.55 11.26 4.83
N ALA A 170 4.00 11.89 3.74
CA ALA A 170 4.52 11.18 2.56
C ALA A 170 5.72 10.30 2.92
N ALA A 171 6.68 10.83 3.69
CA ALA A 171 7.84 10.08 4.17
C ALA A 171 7.46 8.93 5.10
N LEU A 172 6.45 9.11 5.95
CA LEU A 172 5.93 8.06 6.81
C LEU A 172 5.36 6.91 5.98
N ILE A 173 4.45 7.20 5.04
CA ILE A 173 3.84 6.18 4.17
C ILE A 173 4.93 5.47 3.35
N ALA A 174 5.88 6.21 2.77
CA ALA A 174 6.99 5.65 1.99
C ALA A 174 7.94 4.76 2.82
N GLY A 175 7.95 4.92 4.14
CA GLY A 175 8.71 4.07 5.06
C GLY A 175 8.09 2.69 5.33
N LEU A 176 6.79 2.51 5.08
CA LEU A 176 6.03 1.32 5.47
C LEU A 176 6.34 0.03 4.70
N PRO A 177 6.69 0.04 3.40
CA PRO A 177 6.86 -1.19 2.60
C PRO A 177 7.83 -2.20 3.20
N ARG A 178 8.81 -1.77 3.98
CA ARG A 178 9.78 -2.64 4.64
C ARG A 178 9.14 -3.60 5.63
N SER A 179 8.21 -3.11 6.45
CA SER A 179 7.54 -3.90 7.50
C SER A 179 6.17 -3.30 7.83
N PRO A 180 5.21 -3.34 6.90
CA PRO A 180 3.97 -2.56 6.96
C PRO A 180 3.09 -2.91 8.16
N SER A 181 3.15 -4.13 8.67
CA SER A 181 2.39 -4.54 9.86
C SER A 181 2.99 -4.06 11.18
N LEU A 182 4.29 -3.74 11.21
CA LEU A 182 5.02 -3.38 12.44
C LEU A 182 5.44 -1.92 12.48
N ASP A 183 5.80 -1.33 11.32
CA ASP A 183 6.36 0.01 11.22
C ASP A 183 5.29 1.10 11.03
N ASN A 184 4.00 0.70 10.99
CA ASN A 184 2.90 1.65 10.88
C ASN A 184 2.60 2.33 12.24
N PRO A 185 2.10 3.57 12.22
CA PRO A 185 1.92 4.39 13.43
C PRO A 185 0.84 3.87 14.37
N VAL A 186 -0.08 3.02 13.90
CA VAL A 186 -1.09 2.36 14.75
C VAL A 186 -0.46 1.22 15.55
N ALA A 187 0.49 0.50 14.96
CA ALA A 187 1.20 -0.59 15.63
C ALA A 187 2.29 -0.08 16.57
N SER A 188 3.05 0.93 16.14
CA SER A 188 4.14 1.50 16.94
C SER A 188 4.53 2.91 16.44
N ILE A 189 4.23 3.92 17.23
CA ILE A 189 4.62 5.32 16.99
C ILE A 189 6.15 5.46 16.88
N THR A 190 6.90 4.81 17.77
CA THR A 190 8.37 4.87 17.78
C THR A 190 8.96 4.33 16.48
N ARG A 191 8.54 3.14 16.04
CA ARG A 191 9.03 2.54 14.80
C ARG A 191 8.61 3.35 13.57
N ALA A 192 7.40 3.89 13.56
CA ALA A 192 6.93 4.78 12.50
C ALA A 192 7.78 6.06 12.43
N HIS A 193 8.12 6.65 13.58
CA HIS A 193 9.00 7.80 13.67
C HIS A 193 10.40 7.49 13.12
N ASP A 194 11.01 6.38 13.54
CA ASP A 194 12.34 5.97 13.06
C ASP A 194 12.36 5.75 11.54
N ARG A 195 11.29 5.15 11.00
CA ARG A 195 11.16 4.92 9.56
C ARG A 195 10.95 6.22 8.80
N ARG A 196 10.12 7.13 9.29
CA ARG A 196 9.95 8.48 8.73
C ARG A 196 11.28 9.23 8.71
N ALA A 197 11.98 9.25 9.83
CA ALA A 197 13.30 9.91 9.94
C ALA A 197 14.32 9.34 8.95
N TYR A 198 14.32 8.01 8.74
CA TYR A 198 15.16 7.39 7.71
C TYR A 198 14.80 7.92 6.31
N VAL A 199 13.51 7.98 5.94
CA VAL A 199 13.09 8.42 4.61
C VAL A 199 13.42 9.91 4.40
N LEU A 200 13.12 10.76 5.37
CA LEU A 200 13.44 12.20 5.32
C LEU A 200 14.94 12.44 5.12
N ARG A 201 15.79 11.74 5.87
CA ARG A 201 17.24 11.81 5.67
C ARG A 201 17.64 11.39 4.26
N ARG A 202 17.06 10.32 3.72
CA ARG A 202 17.32 9.88 2.35
C ARG A 202 16.88 10.92 1.31
N MET A 203 15.73 11.55 1.51
CA MET A 203 15.24 12.62 0.64
C MET A 203 16.21 13.82 0.66
N LEU A 204 16.74 14.21 1.82
CA LEU A 204 17.75 15.26 1.97
C LEU A 204 19.06 14.88 1.25
N GLU A 205 19.60 13.68 1.51
CA GLU A 205 20.82 13.18 0.87
C GLU A 205 20.74 13.15 -0.66
N LEU A 206 19.55 12.92 -1.21
CA LEU A 206 19.27 12.89 -2.65
C LEU A 206 18.87 14.24 -3.23
N GLY A 207 18.86 15.30 -2.43
CA GLY A 207 18.48 16.65 -2.87
C GLY A 207 17.01 16.81 -3.24
N LYS A 208 16.13 15.92 -2.73
CA LYS A 208 14.67 15.96 -2.97
C LYS A 208 13.96 16.98 -2.08
N ILE A 209 14.53 17.25 -0.93
CA ILE A 209 14.15 18.34 -0.01
C ILE A 209 15.42 19.05 0.48
N ASP A 210 15.29 20.30 0.86
CA ASP A 210 16.34 21.06 1.54
C ASP A 210 16.35 20.81 3.05
N GLN A 211 17.36 21.34 3.74
CA GLN A 211 17.51 21.17 5.19
C GLN A 211 16.32 21.73 5.97
N ALA A 212 15.79 22.89 5.56
CA ALA A 212 14.67 23.53 6.26
C ALA A 212 13.39 22.66 6.18
N ARG A 213 13.11 22.10 5.02
CA ARG A 213 11.97 21.18 4.83
C ARG A 213 12.18 19.85 5.58
N HIS A 214 13.43 19.35 5.59
CA HIS A 214 13.77 18.16 6.37
C HIS A 214 13.47 18.38 7.86
N ASP A 215 13.98 19.47 8.45
CA ASP A 215 13.85 19.73 9.88
C ASP A 215 12.39 19.97 10.26
N ALA A 216 11.66 20.76 9.48
CA ALA A 216 10.23 20.97 9.69
C ALA A 216 9.42 19.65 9.64
N ALA A 217 9.70 18.78 8.67
CA ALA A 217 9.02 17.49 8.54
C ALA A 217 9.45 16.48 9.62
N HIS A 218 10.70 16.57 10.10
CA HIS A 218 11.21 15.73 11.19
C HIS A 218 10.51 16.06 12.51
N ASP A 219 10.33 17.34 12.80
CA ASP A 219 9.74 17.85 14.05
C ASP A 219 8.20 17.80 14.05
N GLU A 220 7.59 17.62 12.87
CA GLU A 220 6.14 17.49 12.74
C GLU A 220 5.63 16.28 13.56
N PRO A 221 4.67 16.46 14.48
CA PRO A 221 4.15 15.35 15.27
C PRO A 221 3.42 14.33 14.39
N ILE A 222 3.54 13.03 14.73
CA ILE A 222 2.74 12.01 14.06
C ILE A 222 1.32 12.09 14.61
N SER A 223 0.44 12.77 13.87
CA SER A 223 -0.99 12.91 14.19
C SER A 223 -1.83 11.74 13.67
N SER A 224 -1.17 10.72 13.11
CA SER A 224 -1.82 9.55 12.53
C SER A 224 -2.57 8.74 13.58
N ARG A 225 -3.78 8.40 13.24
CA ARG A 225 -4.63 7.42 13.94
C ARG A 225 -5.32 6.54 12.91
N LEU A 226 -5.85 5.41 13.35
CA LEU A 226 -6.61 4.57 12.44
C LEU A 226 -7.92 5.27 12.09
N HIS A 227 -8.01 5.75 10.85
CA HIS A 227 -9.23 6.28 10.29
C HIS A 227 -10.00 5.16 9.60
N GLY A 228 -11.19 4.95 10.05
CA GLY A 228 -12.12 3.97 9.48
C GLY A 228 -13.54 4.43 9.77
N PRO A 229 -14.51 3.93 9.04
CA PRO A 229 -15.90 4.25 9.33
C PRO A 229 -16.20 3.83 10.76
N ILE A 230 -16.77 4.74 11.51
CA ILE A 230 -17.27 4.45 12.85
C ILE A 230 -18.54 3.62 12.67
N ILE A 231 -18.55 2.39 13.20
CA ILE A 231 -19.76 1.61 13.30
C ILE A 231 -20.65 2.30 14.33
N GLU A 232 -21.78 2.82 13.88
CA GLU A 232 -22.67 3.65 14.70
C GLU A 232 -23.71 2.81 15.43
N ILE A 233 -24.04 1.64 14.88
CA ILE A 233 -25.07 0.74 15.42
C ILE A 233 -24.50 -0.68 15.48
N ASP A 234 -24.55 -1.28 16.65
CA ASP A 234 -24.17 -2.67 16.85
C ASP A 234 -25.33 -3.60 16.43
N ALA A 235 -25.11 -4.32 15.32
CA ALA A 235 -26.08 -5.30 14.81
C ALA A 235 -25.36 -6.41 14.01
N PRO A 236 -24.49 -7.21 14.65
CA PRO A 236 -23.62 -8.17 13.95
C PRO A 236 -24.39 -9.27 13.22
N TYR A 237 -25.54 -9.69 13.72
CA TYR A 237 -26.38 -10.68 13.04
C TYR A 237 -26.96 -10.14 11.75
N VAL A 238 -27.42 -8.87 11.73
CA VAL A 238 -27.93 -8.23 10.51
C VAL A 238 -26.81 -8.03 9.50
N ALA A 239 -25.63 -7.63 9.96
CA ALA A 239 -24.47 -7.50 9.12
C ALA A 239 -24.10 -8.83 8.43
N GLU A 240 -24.14 -9.93 9.15
CA GLU A 240 -23.86 -11.27 8.60
C GLU A 240 -24.95 -11.74 7.64
N MET A 241 -26.22 -11.49 7.94
CA MET A 241 -27.33 -11.79 7.02
C MET A 241 -27.14 -11.05 5.67
N VAL A 242 -26.83 -9.76 5.72
CA VAL A 242 -26.59 -8.95 4.53
C VAL A 242 -25.36 -9.47 3.77
N ARG A 243 -24.27 -9.80 4.47
CA ARG A 243 -23.07 -10.39 3.87
C ARG A 243 -23.40 -11.66 3.09
N ALA A 244 -24.10 -12.58 3.73
CA ALA A 244 -24.48 -13.86 3.16
C ALA A 244 -25.36 -13.68 1.91
N GLU A 245 -26.33 -12.76 1.98
CA GLU A 245 -27.24 -12.45 0.88
C GLU A 245 -26.49 -11.84 -0.31
N MET A 246 -25.64 -10.85 -0.07
CA MET A 246 -24.83 -10.21 -1.11
C MET A 246 -23.90 -11.21 -1.83
N VAL A 247 -23.30 -12.13 -1.07
CA VAL A 247 -22.45 -13.18 -1.67
C VAL A 247 -23.30 -14.16 -2.47
N ARG A 248 -24.49 -14.51 -2.00
CA ARG A 248 -25.41 -15.41 -2.70
C ARG A 248 -25.90 -14.82 -4.04
N GLU A 249 -26.26 -13.54 -4.07
CA GLU A 249 -26.86 -12.89 -5.24
C GLU A 249 -25.82 -12.37 -6.24
N HIS A 250 -24.68 -11.86 -5.75
CA HIS A 250 -23.70 -11.15 -6.56
C HIS A 250 -22.32 -11.82 -6.55
N GLY A 251 -22.17 -12.98 -5.86
CA GLY A 251 -20.91 -13.69 -5.72
C GLY A 251 -19.95 -13.04 -4.69
N PRO A 252 -18.79 -13.66 -4.46
CA PRO A 252 -17.83 -13.21 -3.43
C PRO A 252 -17.26 -11.80 -3.72
N ASP A 253 -17.22 -11.37 -4.97
CA ASP A 253 -16.74 -10.05 -5.38
C ASP A 253 -17.62 -8.91 -4.84
N ALA A 254 -18.85 -9.19 -4.44
CA ALA A 254 -19.75 -8.22 -3.81
C ALA A 254 -19.14 -7.58 -2.55
N LEU A 255 -18.27 -8.30 -1.85
CA LEU A 255 -17.63 -7.81 -0.62
C LEU A 255 -16.57 -6.73 -0.88
N THR A 256 -16.12 -6.60 -2.14
CA THR A 256 -15.04 -5.66 -2.53
C THR A 256 -15.44 -4.73 -3.67
N ALA A 257 -16.68 -4.83 -4.15
CA ALA A 257 -17.19 -4.03 -5.26
C ALA A 257 -17.74 -2.65 -4.85
N GLY A 258 -17.69 -2.30 -3.55
CA GLY A 258 -18.12 -1.00 -3.05
C GLY A 258 -19.65 -0.85 -2.90
N TYR A 259 -20.38 -1.95 -2.82
CA TYR A 259 -21.81 -1.89 -2.59
C TYR A 259 -22.17 -1.18 -1.29
N GLN A 260 -23.26 -0.42 -1.34
CA GLN A 260 -23.90 0.18 -0.18
C GLN A 260 -25.29 -0.44 -0.05
N VAL A 261 -25.51 -1.14 1.06
CA VAL A 261 -26.78 -1.82 1.33
C VAL A 261 -27.50 -1.08 2.45
N PHE A 262 -28.71 -0.60 2.16
CA PHE A 262 -29.58 -0.01 3.16
C PHE A 262 -30.59 -1.05 3.61
N THR A 263 -30.58 -1.36 4.90
CA THR A 263 -31.51 -2.29 5.51
C THR A 263 -32.83 -1.58 5.90
N THR A 264 -33.83 -2.34 6.28
CA THR A 264 -35.07 -1.81 6.87
C THR A 264 -34.96 -1.54 8.37
N LEU A 265 -33.81 -1.80 8.98
CA LEU A 265 -33.56 -1.63 10.40
C LEU A 265 -33.59 -0.15 10.79
N ASP A 266 -34.33 0.17 11.84
CA ASP A 266 -34.35 1.51 12.45
C ASP A 266 -33.29 1.59 13.56
N SER A 267 -32.42 2.60 13.50
CA SER A 267 -31.30 2.72 14.42
C SER A 267 -31.72 2.85 15.89
N ARG A 268 -32.82 3.57 16.15
CA ARG A 268 -33.32 3.80 17.51
C ARG A 268 -33.90 2.53 18.11
N LEU A 269 -34.64 1.77 17.30
CA LEU A 269 -35.21 0.49 17.74
C LEU A 269 -34.11 -0.52 18.02
N GLN A 270 -33.08 -0.55 17.20
CA GLN A 270 -31.93 -1.44 17.42
C GLN A 270 -31.15 -1.06 18.66
N GLN A 271 -30.93 0.23 18.92
CA GLN A 271 -30.26 0.69 20.15
C GLN A 271 -31.05 0.39 21.39
N ALA A 272 -32.38 0.40 21.31
CA ALA A 272 -33.24 0.04 22.45
C ALA A 272 -33.31 -1.48 22.69
N ALA A 273 -32.98 -2.28 21.68
CA ALA A 273 -32.97 -3.75 21.75
C ALA A 273 -31.61 -4.33 22.23
N ASN A 274 -30.51 -3.55 22.12
CA ASN A 274 -29.18 -3.92 22.59
C ASN A 274 -29.01 -3.61 24.08
#